data_cca3eb7182e2df6526199426ffaee5d3
#
_entry.id   cca3eb7182e2df6526199426ffaee5d3
#
_cell.length_a   1.000
_cell.length_b   1.000
_cell.length_c   1.000
_cell.angle_alpha   90.00
_cell.angle_beta   90.00
_cell.angle_gamma   90.00
#
_symmetry.space_group_name_H-M   'P 1'
#
loop_
_entity.id
_entity.type
_entity.pdbx_description
1 polymer ?
#
loop_
_entity_poly.entity_id
_entity_poly.type
_entity_poly.pdbx_seq_one_letter_code
_entity_poly.pdbx_strand_id
1 'polypeptide(L)'
;MNIADEVIISPLQEEMIADIHETNDSFKVFGKVVPRLESGKWSFEEELFGETEEIRFPADQLDWSLYIDREDKALFLAYKNSDCIGQIRIIKDSNRFCYIENIAVKKEFRGRGIGKLLLMKAEEWAKQRNLIGMSLEAQDDNLLACRFYVKQRFVLGGVDTMKQSYNPNIEATLYWYKLFD
;
A
#
# COMPACT_ATOMS: atom_id res chain seq x y z
N MET A 1 -9.73 -8.48 23.65
CA MET A 1 -8.66 -7.51 23.41
C MET A 1 -8.41 -7.46 21.89
N ASN A 2 -8.50 -6.27 21.31
CA ASN A 2 -8.29 -6.12 19.85
C ASN A 2 -6.78 -6.21 19.58
N ILE A 3 -6.35 -7.01 18.60
CA ILE A 3 -4.91 -7.17 18.26
C ILE A 3 -4.26 -5.81 17.92
N ALA A 4 -5.04 -4.87 17.39
CA ALA A 4 -4.57 -3.53 17.08
C ALA A 4 -4.11 -2.73 18.32
N ASP A 5 -4.62 -3.04 19.51
CA ASP A 5 -4.27 -2.33 20.75
C ASP A 5 -2.88 -2.73 21.31
N GLU A 6 -2.28 -3.81 20.77
CA GLU A 6 -0.97 -4.33 21.16
C GLU A 6 0.11 -4.09 20.11
N VAL A 7 -0.21 -3.35 19.03
CA VAL A 7 0.73 -3.12 17.92
C VAL A 7 1.48 -1.81 18.12
N ILE A 8 2.81 -1.90 18.02
CA ILE A 8 3.70 -0.75 18.04
C ILE A 8 4.16 -0.47 16.61
N ILE A 9 4.03 0.79 16.17
CA ILE A 9 4.56 1.23 14.88
C ILE A 9 5.75 2.13 15.12
N SER A 10 6.91 1.72 14.60
CA SER A 10 8.18 2.40 14.77
C SER A 10 8.76 2.85 13.43
N PRO A 11 9.40 4.03 13.36
CA PRO A 11 10.21 4.39 12.20
C PRO A 11 11.38 3.41 12.08
N LEU A 12 11.82 3.16 10.86
CA LEU A 12 12.94 2.27 10.57
C LEU A 12 14.20 2.74 11.29
N GLN A 13 14.88 1.81 11.94
CA GLN A 13 16.21 1.96 12.52
C GLN A 13 17.14 0.89 11.91
N GLU A 14 18.44 1.06 12.04
CA GLU A 14 19.42 0.21 11.36
C GLU A 14 19.30 -1.27 11.76
N GLU A 15 19.07 -1.55 13.03
CA GLU A 15 18.86 -2.89 13.56
C GLU A 15 17.58 -3.58 13.07
N MET A 16 16.60 -2.81 12.54
CA MET A 16 15.33 -3.33 12.04
C MET A 16 15.37 -3.70 10.55
N ILE A 17 16.46 -3.41 9.84
CA ILE A 17 16.55 -3.62 8.38
C ILE A 17 16.30 -5.08 8.00
N ALA A 18 16.76 -6.02 8.82
CA ALA A 18 16.56 -7.44 8.58
C ALA A 18 15.09 -7.86 8.57
N ASP A 19 14.21 -7.14 9.28
CA ASP A 19 12.80 -7.48 9.44
C ASP A 19 11.94 -7.04 8.24
N ILE A 20 12.45 -6.16 7.37
CA ILE A 20 11.68 -5.56 6.27
C ILE A 20 11.06 -6.63 5.36
N HIS A 21 11.78 -7.69 5.06
CA HIS A 21 11.32 -8.75 4.16
C HIS A 21 10.34 -9.74 4.81
N GLU A 22 10.17 -9.72 6.12
CA GLU A 22 9.25 -10.61 6.83
C GLU A 22 7.78 -10.41 6.44
N THR A 23 7.44 -9.22 5.94
CA THR A 23 6.07 -8.88 5.54
C THR A 23 5.77 -9.13 4.07
N ASN A 24 6.76 -9.60 3.29
CA ASN A 24 6.61 -9.89 1.87
C ASN A 24 5.91 -11.23 1.63
N ASP A 25 4.62 -11.26 1.93
CA ASP A 25 3.77 -12.43 1.77
C ASP A 25 3.03 -12.45 0.43
N SER A 26 2.58 -13.65 0.05
CA SER A 26 1.72 -13.84 -1.10
C SER A 26 0.33 -13.21 -0.90
N PHE A 27 -0.34 -12.93 -2.01
CA PHE A 27 -1.72 -12.48 -2.05
C PHE A 27 -2.50 -13.27 -3.11
N LYS A 28 -3.82 -13.26 -2.98
CA LYS A 28 -4.72 -14.00 -3.89
C LYS A 28 -5.15 -13.11 -5.04
N VAL A 29 -5.03 -13.63 -6.24
CA VAL A 29 -5.60 -13.09 -7.48
C VAL A 29 -6.81 -13.96 -7.85
N PHE A 30 -8.02 -13.38 -7.80
CA PHE A 30 -9.28 -14.07 -8.06
C PHE A 30 -10.27 -13.25 -8.88
N GLY A 31 -9.81 -12.13 -9.40
CA GLY A 31 -10.56 -11.19 -10.24
C GLY A 31 -9.76 -9.93 -10.49
N LYS A 32 -10.38 -8.98 -11.14
CA LYS A 32 -9.78 -7.67 -11.45
C LYS A 32 -10.75 -6.51 -11.28
N VAL A 33 -10.21 -5.33 -11.11
CA VAL A 33 -10.92 -4.07 -11.22
C VAL A 33 -11.05 -3.69 -12.69
N VAL A 34 -12.26 -3.39 -13.14
CA VAL A 34 -12.54 -2.87 -14.50
C VAL A 34 -12.87 -1.40 -14.38
N PRO A 35 -11.92 -0.49 -14.66
CA PRO A 35 -12.16 0.94 -14.55
C PRO A 35 -13.00 1.47 -15.69
N ARG A 36 -13.79 2.51 -15.40
CA ARG A 36 -14.61 3.24 -16.38
C ARG A 36 -14.48 4.74 -16.15
N LEU A 37 -14.37 5.50 -17.23
CA LEU A 37 -14.36 6.95 -17.20
C LEU A 37 -15.65 7.47 -17.85
N GLU A 38 -16.52 8.09 -17.04
CA GLU A 38 -17.77 8.66 -17.51
C GLU A 38 -17.90 10.09 -17.02
N SER A 39 -18.17 11.02 -17.94
CA SER A 39 -18.32 12.46 -17.61
C SER A 39 -17.18 13.03 -16.76
N GLY A 40 -15.94 12.59 -17.02
CA GLY A 40 -14.73 13.04 -16.31
C GLY A 40 -14.56 12.46 -14.91
N LYS A 41 -15.34 11.45 -14.54
CA LYS A 41 -15.23 10.76 -13.25
C LYS A 41 -14.91 9.30 -13.46
N TRP A 42 -13.93 8.82 -12.68
CA TRP A 42 -13.61 7.40 -12.61
C TRP A 42 -14.61 6.66 -11.73
N SER A 43 -15.05 5.52 -12.22
CA SER A 43 -15.77 4.46 -11.50
C SER A 43 -15.15 3.12 -11.84
N PHE A 44 -15.55 2.05 -11.18
CA PHE A 44 -15.07 0.72 -11.50
C PHE A 44 -16.09 -0.33 -11.10
N GLU A 45 -15.99 -1.46 -11.75
CA GLU A 45 -16.67 -2.71 -11.42
C GLU A 45 -15.61 -3.77 -11.12
N GLU A 46 -16.00 -4.87 -10.49
CA GLU A 46 -15.15 -6.04 -10.29
C GLU A 46 -15.58 -7.15 -11.24
N GLU A 47 -14.60 -7.76 -11.89
CA GLU A 47 -14.77 -9.00 -12.66
C GLU A 47 -14.08 -10.12 -11.90
N LEU A 48 -14.84 -11.14 -11.50
CA LEU A 48 -14.30 -12.29 -10.79
C LEU A 48 -13.86 -13.37 -11.76
N PHE A 49 -12.72 -14.00 -11.46
CA PHE A 49 -12.21 -15.14 -12.23
C PHE A 49 -12.83 -16.44 -11.71
N GLY A 50 -12.84 -17.47 -12.56
CA GLY A 50 -13.30 -18.80 -12.18
C GLY A 50 -12.31 -19.55 -11.27
N GLU A 51 -11.06 -19.12 -11.26
CA GLU A 51 -9.95 -19.70 -10.51
C GLU A 51 -9.28 -18.67 -9.63
N THR A 52 -8.60 -19.12 -8.59
CA THR A 52 -7.82 -18.27 -7.70
C THR A 52 -6.36 -18.69 -7.78
N GLU A 53 -5.49 -17.73 -8.05
CA GLU A 53 -4.05 -17.89 -7.99
C GLU A 53 -3.47 -17.23 -6.74
N GLU A 54 -2.31 -17.70 -6.30
CA GLU A 54 -1.56 -17.08 -5.22
C GLU A 54 -0.23 -16.56 -5.78
N ILE A 55 -0.03 -15.23 -5.69
CA ILE A 55 1.12 -14.52 -6.25
C ILE A 55 1.90 -13.87 -5.12
N ARG A 56 3.23 -13.84 -5.26
CA ARG A 56 4.13 -13.07 -4.39
C ARG A 56 4.98 -12.13 -5.26
N PHE A 57 5.04 -10.86 -4.89
CA PHE A 57 6.00 -9.95 -5.50
C PHE A 57 7.44 -10.32 -5.11
N PRO A 58 8.41 -10.13 -6.02
CA PRO A 58 9.81 -10.25 -5.65
C PRO A 58 10.15 -9.24 -4.54
N ALA A 59 11.09 -9.62 -3.67
CA ALA A 59 11.56 -8.71 -2.63
C ALA A 59 12.33 -7.54 -3.26
N ASP A 60 12.00 -6.32 -2.83
CA ASP A 60 12.73 -5.13 -3.25
C ASP A 60 14.19 -5.19 -2.78
N GLN A 61 15.09 -4.77 -3.66
CA GLN A 61 16.52 -4.65 -3.38
C GLN A 61 16.89 -3.17 -3.34
N LEU A 62 16.62 -2.51 -2.21
CA LEU A 62 16.87 -1.09 -2.02
C LEU A 62 17.96 -0.86 -0.96
N ASP A 63 18.59 0.31 -1.01
CA ASP A 63 19.38 0.79 0.11
C ASP A 63 18.45 1.31 1.21
N TRP A 64 18.16 0.45 2.18
CA TRP A 64 17.22 0.73 3.26
C TRP A 64 17.69 1.84 4.19
N SER A 65 18.99 2.10 4.27
CA SER A 65 19.55 3.20 5.08
C SER A 65 19.03 4.56 4.61
N LEU A 66 18.63 4.67 3.35
CA LEU A 66 18.04 5.88 2.77
C LEU A 66 16.64 6.23 3.31
N TYR A 67 16.03 5.36 4.12
CA TYR A 67 14.74 5.60 4.76
C TYR A 67 14.86 5.94 6.25
N ILE A 68 16.08 5.98 6.79
CA ILE A 68 16.35 6.30 8.19
C ILE A 68 16.57 7.81 8.34
N ASP A 69 15.85 8.44 9.27
CA ASP A 69 15.96 9.86 9.63
C ASP A 69 15.94 10.84 8.45
N ARG A 70 15.00 10.63 7.51
CA ARG A 70 14.85 11.47 6.32
C ARG A 70 13.62 12.35 6.37
N GLU A 71 13.73 13.56 5.78
CA GLU A 71 12.63 14.50 5.62
C GLU A 71 11.72 14.17 4.42
N ASP A 72 12.28 13.54 3.39
CA ASP A 72 11.64 13.28 2.11
C ASP A 72 11.03 11.89 1.99
N LYS A 73 11.37 10.95 2.88
CA LYS A 73 10.88 9.58 2.85
C LYS A 73 10.93 8.92 4.24
N ALA A 74 10.15 7.89 4.42
CA ALA A 74 10.15 7.09 5.64
C ALA A 74 9.69 5.64 5.37
N LEU A 75 10.12 4.75 6.24
CA LEU A 75 9.60 3.40 6.34
C LEU A 75 9.23 3.15 7.81
N PHE A 76 8.00 2.70 8.03
CA PHE A 76 7.51 2.32 9.36
C PHE A 76 7.25 0.82 9.39
N LEU A 77 7.68 0.18 10.47
CA LEU A 77 7.43 -1.23 10.76
C LEU A 77 6.41 -1.35 11.90
N ALA A 78 5.50 -2.29 11.76
CA ALA A 78 4.51 -2.62 12.77
C ALA A 78 4.93 -3.92 13.46
N TYR A 79 5.06 -3.87 14.78
CA TYR A 79 5.45 -5.00 15.62
C TYR A 79 4.32 -5.41 16.55
N LYS A 80 4.17 -6.71 16.71
CA LYS A 80 3.44 -7.31 17.82
C LYS A 80 4.40 -8.19 18.61
N ASN A 81 4.63 -7.84 19.89
CA ASN A 81 5.73 -8.37 20.65
C ASN A 81 7.07 -8.10 19.93
N SER A 82 7.82 -9.12 19.55
CA SER A 82 9.06 -9.00 18.77
C SER A 82 8.88 -9.37 17.28
N ASP A 83 7.66 -9.64 16.84
CA ASP A 83 7.37 -10.09 15.48
C ASP A 83 7.00 -8.89 14.58
N CYS A 84 7.73 -8.70 13.49
CA CYS A 84 7.41 -7.70 12.48
C CYS A 84 6.23 -8.19 11.64
N ILE A 85 5.06 -7.57 11.79
CA ILE A 85 3.80 -8.01 11.20
C ILE A 85 3.31 -7.14 10.06
N GLY A 86 3.94 -6.00 9.83
CA GLY A 86 3.54 -5.09 8.75
C GLY A 86 4.55 -3.98 8.51
N GLN A 87 4.45 -3.35 7.34
CA GLN A 87 5.26 -2.20 6.98
C GLN A 87 4.50 -1.24 6.08
N ILE A 88 4.93 0.02 6.09
CA ILE A 88 4.57 1.02 5.10
C ILE A 88 5.80 1.84 4.72
N ARG A 89 6.02 1.98 3.41
CA ARG A 89 7.10 2.76 2.83
C ARG A 89 6.53 3.92 2.04
N ILE A 90 6.97 5.12 2.34
CA ILE A 90 6.39 6.37 1.83
C ILE A 90 7.47 7.35 1.43
N ILE A 91 7.14 8.17 0.42
CA ILE A 91 7.96 9.29 -0.02
C ILE A 91 7.11 10.56 -0.19
N LYS A 92 7.77 11.71 -0.08
CA LYS A 92 7.21 13.00 -0.47
C LYS A 92 7.31 13.13 -1.97
N ASP A 93 6.17 13.12 -2.67
CA ASP A 93 6.13 13.30 -4.11
C ASP A 93 6.12 14.78 -4.50
N SER A 94 6.55 15.08 -5.72
CA SER A 94 6.63 16.44 -6.30
C SER A 94 5.26 17.13 -6.40
N ASN A 95 4.17 16.36 -6.47
CA ASN A 95 2.79 16.83 -6.54
C ASN A 95 2.17 17.16 -5.18
N ARG A 96 2.97 17.18 -4.10
CA ARG A 96 2.56 17.41 -2.72
C ARG A 96 1.73 16.29 -2.10
N PHE A 97 1.71 15.10 -2.66
CA PHE A 97 1.16 13.90 -2.02
C PHE A 97 2.25 13.13 -1.27
N CYS A 98 1.84 12.42 -0.23
CA CYS A 98 2.60 11.31 0.33
C CYS A 98 2.35 10.09 -0.56
N TYR A 99 3.34 9.72 -1.37
CA TYR A 99 3.24 8.52 -2.20
C TYR A 99 3.61 7.28 -1.39
N ILE A 100 2.70 6.32 -1.36
CA ILE A 100 2.91 5.03 -0.71
C ILE A 100 3.55 4.10 -1.73
N GLU A 101 4.84 3.83 -1.55
CA GLU A 101 5.60 2.92 -2.41
C GLU A 101 5.26 1.45 -2.13
N ASN A 102 5.00 1.14 -0.86
CA ASN A 102 4.61 -0.20 -0.42
C ASN A 102 3.81 -0.14 0.88
N ILE A 103 2.83 -0.99 1.01
CA ILE A 103 2.14 -1.31 2.26
C ILE A 103 1.89 -2.81 2.30
N ALA A 104 2.39 -3.48 3.32
CA ALA A 104 2.28 -4.91 3.46
C ALA A 104 1.97 -5.32 4.89
N VAL A 105 1.19 -6.39 5.05
CA VAL A 105 0.86 -7.01 6.33
C VAL A 105 1.02 -8.51 6.17
N LYS A 106 1.70 -9.17 7.12
CA LYS A 106 1.81 -10.64 7.16
C LYS A 106 0.44 -11.28 7.02
N LYS A 107 0.35 -12.35 6.24
CA LYS A 107 -0.91 -12.99 5.82
C LYS A 107 -1.83 -13.32 7.01
N GLU A 108 -1.28 -13.87 8.08
CA GLU A 108 -2.02 -14.24 9.30
C GLU A 108 -2.54 -13.06 10.13
N PHE A 109 -2.02 -11.85 9.88
CA PHE A 109 -2.44 -10.61 10.55
C PHE A 109 -3.35 -9.71 9.70
N ARG A 110 -3.63 -10.09 8.45
CA ARG A 110 -4.54 -9.33 7.58
C ARG A 110 -5.98 -9.34 8.11
N GLY A 111 -6.74 -8.29 7.77
CA GLY A 111 -8.12 -8.14 8.23
C GLY A 111 -8.29 -7.73 9.70
N ARG A 112 -7.19 -7.49 10.43
CA ARG A 112 -7.19 -7.16 11.88
C ARG A 112 -6.87 -5.69 12.17
N GLY A 113 -6.97 -4.81 11.17
CA GLY A 113 -6.77 -3.37 11.33
C GLY A 113 -5.34 -2.85 11.17
N ILE A 114 -4.33 -3.72 11.02
CA ILE A 114 -2.91 -3.33 10.96
C ILE A 114 -2.64 -2.38 9.78
N GLY A 115 -3.17 -2.68 8.59
CA GLY A 115 -3.03 -1.81 7.42
C GLY A 115 -3.60 -0.41 7.65
N LYS A 116 -4.72 -0.29 8.39
CA LYS A 116 -5.30 1.00 8.78
C LYS A 116 -4.36 1.78 9.70
N LEU A 117 -3.76 1.11 10.70
CA LEU A 117 -2.80 1.75 11.62
C LEU A 117 -1.57 2.27 10.87
N LEU A 118 -1.05 1.50 9.91
CA LEU A 118 0.06 1.92 9.05
C LEU A 118 -0.30 3.15 8.21
N LEU A 119 -1.51 3.17 7.60
CA LEU A 119 -1.99 4.36 6.86
C LEU A 119 -2.16 5.58 7.77
N MET A 120 -2.66 5.41 8.99
CA MET A 120 -2.76 6.50 9.96
C MET A 120 -1.39 7.08 10.29
N LYS A 121 -0.36 6.24 10.41
CA LYS A 121 1.02 6.69 10.65
C LYS A 121 1.59 7.45 9.46
N ALA A 122 1.31 6.99 8.24
CA ALA A 122 1.68 7.70 7.02
C ALA A 122 0.97 9.05 6.89
N GLU A 123 -0.32 9.11 7.25
CA GLU A 123 -1.10 10.36 7.26
C GLU A 123 -0.53 11.38 8.27
N GLU A 124 -0.17 10.94 9.48
CA GLU A 124 0.49 11.75 10.49
C GLU A 124 1.80 12.34 9.95
N TRP A 125 2.66 11.50 9.38
CA TRP A 125 3.94 11.92 8.78
C TRP A 125 3.74 12.93 7.65
N ALA A 126 2.73 12.70 6.79
CA ALA A 126 2.40 13.56 5.67
C ALA A 126 1.89 14.95 6.12
N LYS A 127 0.99 14.98 7.10
CA LYS A 127 0.44 16.24 7.66
C LYS A 127 1.53 17.09 8.31
N GLN A 128 2.48 16.49 9.02
CA GLN A 128 3.63 17.19 9.60
C GLN A 128 4.50 17.87 8.54
N ARG A 129 4.42 17.43 7.27
CA ARG A 129 5.17 17.96 6.11
C ARG A 129 4.34 18.81 5.18
N ASN A 130 3.12 19.20 5.61
CA ASN A 130 2.17 20.01 4.83
C ASN A 130 1.83 19.39 3.46
N LEU A 131 1.79 18.05 3.37
CA LEU A 131 1.30 17.34 2.20
C LEU A 131 -0.23 17.36 2.20
N ILE A 132 -0.83 17.32 1.00
CA ILE A 132 -2.27 17.52 0.82
C ILE A 132 -3.08 16.23 0.83
N GLY A 133 -2.42 15.08 0.79
CA GLY A 133 -3.07 13.79 0.72
C GLY A 133 -2.07 12.65 0.59
N MET A 134 -2.60 11.46 0.36
CA MET A 134 -1.84 10.26 0.03
C MET A 134 -2.20 9.78 -1.37
N SER A 135 -1.23 9.19 -2.05
CA SER A 135 -1.41 8.54 -3.36
C SER A 135 -0.68 7.19 -3.39
N LEU A 136 -1.15 6.31 -4.23
CA LEU A 136 -0.51 5.01 -4.48
C LEU A 136 -0.91 4.44 -5.84
N GLU A 137 -0.18 3.43 -6.26
CA GLU A 137 -0.49 2.61 -7.41
C GLU A 137 -0.86 1.19 -6.98
N ALA A 138 -1.82 0.58 -7.68
CA ALA A 138 -2.15 -0.83 -7.53
C ALA A 138 -2.38 -1.46 -8.89
N GLN A 139 -2.02 -2.73 -9.04
CA GLN A 139 -2.38 -3.53 -10.20
C GLN A 139 -3.88 -3.85 -10.15
N ASP A 140 -4.52 -3.93 -11.32
CA ASP A 140 -5.95 -4.17 -11.44
C ASP A 140 -6.40 -5.54 -10.92
N ASP A 141 -5.51 -6.53 -10.90
CA ASP A 141 -5.75 -7.89 -10.42
C ASP A 141 -5.63 -8.06 -8.89
N ASN A 142 -5.17 -7.03 -8.17
CA ASN A 142 -5.09 -7.07 -6.71
C ASN A 142 -6.37 -6.55 -6.03
N LEU A 143 -7.48 -7.28 -6.20
CA LEU A 143 -8.79 -6.88 -5.69
C LEU A 143 -8.81 -6.62 -4.18
N LEU A 144 -8.09 -7.43 -3.39
CA LEU A 144 -8.07 -7.25 -1.94
C LEU A 144 -7.42 -5.93 -1.53
N ALA A 145 -6.34 -5.54 -2.21
CA ALA A 145 -5.71 -4.24 -2.00
C ALA A 145 -6.64 -3.09 -2.44
N CYS A 146 -7.25 -3.19 -3.62
CA CYS A 146 -8.18 -2.17 -4.11
C CYS A 146 -9.38 -1.99 -3.17
N ARG A 147 -10.00 -3.07 -2.70
CA ARG A 147 -11.08 -3.04 -1.70
C ARG A 147 -10.63 -2.39 -0.39
N PHE A 148 -9.40 -2.68 0.04
CA PHE A 148 -8.82 -2.05 1.23
C PHE A 148 -8.69 -0.54 1.04
N TYR A 149 -8.16 -0.07 -0.09
CA TYR A 149 -8.02 1.37 -0.37
C TYR A 149 -9.36 2.08 -0.40
N VAL A 150 -10.36 1.52 -1.05
CA VAL A 150 -11.74 2.06 -1.05
C VAL A 150 -12.28 2.18 0.37
N LYS A 151 -12.12 1.14 1.19
CA LYS A 151 -12.53 1.15 2.60
C LYS A 151 -11.80 2.23 3.42
N GLN A 152 -10.56 2.58 3.04
CA GLN A 152 -9.78 3.65 3.65
C GLN A 152 -10.05 5.03 3.01
N ARG A 153 -11.10 5.15 2.18
CA ARG A 153 -11.56 6.38 1.52
C ARG A 153 -10.60 6.90 0.43
N PHE A 154 -9.81 6.05 -0.17
CA PHE A 154 -9.14 6.38 -1.42
C PHE A 154 -10.14 6.34 -2.56
N VAL A 155 -9.95 7.22 -3.54
CA VAL A 155 -10.72 7.28 -4.77
C VAL A 155 -9.83 6.97 -5.96
N LEU A 156 -10.38 6.33 -6.98
CA LEU A 156 -9.69 6.12 -8.24
C LEU A 156 -9.56 7.46 -8.98
N GLY A 157 -8.34 7.90 -9.22
CA GLY A 157 -8.04 9.18 -9.85
C GLY A 157 -7.39 9.08 -11.22
N GLY A 158 -6.95 7.88 -11.61
CA GLY A 158 -6.32 7.65 -12.91
C GLY A 158 -6.09 6.18 -13.21
N VAL A 159 -5.87 5.89 -14.48
CA VAL A 159 -5.61 4.54 -15.00
C VAL A 159 -4.54 4.63 -16.06
N ASP A 160 -3.56 3.75 -16.01
CA ASP A 160 -2.51 3.61 -17.01
C ASP A 160 -2.52 2.18 -17.56
N THR A 161 -2.86 2.04 -18.84
CA THR A 161 -2.91 0.75 -19.53
C THR A 161 -1.58 0.36 -20.19
N MET A 162 -0.57 1.22 -20.11
CA MET A 162 0.71 1.01 -20.76
C MET A 162 1.84 0.66 -19.78
N LYS A 163 1.74 1.08 -18.53
CA LYS A 163 2.80 0.92 -17.52
C LYS A 163 3.21 -0.53 -17.31
N GLN A 164 2.28 -1.47 -17.37
CA GLN A 164 2.50 -2.90 -17.17
C GLN A 164 2.47 -3.70 -18.49
N SER A 165 2.66 -3.05 -19.63
CA SER A 165 2.56 -3.70 -20.96
C SER A 165 3.52 -4.88 -21.19
N TYR A 166 4.56 -5.00 -20.36
CA TYR A 166 5.47 -6.16 -20.34
C TYR A 166 4.86 -7.39 -19.62
N ASN A 167 3.79 -7.23 -18.86
CA ASN A 167 3.11 -8.30 -18.12
C ASN A 167 1.70 -8.50 -18.67
N PRO A 168 1.44 -9.56 -19.45
CA PRO A 168 0.16 -9.78 -20.10
C PRO A 168 -1.00 -10.08 -19.12
N ASN A 169 -0.70 -10.36 -17.85
CA ASN A 169 -1.70 -10.63 -16.82
C ASN A 169 -2.28 -9.35 -16.20
N ILE A 170 -1.61 -8.21 -16.41
CA ILE A 170 -2.01 -6.91 -15.86
C ILE A 170 -2.48 -6.02 -17.00
N GLU A 171 -3.77 -5.67 -17.02
CA GLU A 171 -4.34 -4.79 -18.04
C GLU A 171 -4.17 -3.32 -17.70
N ALA A 172 -4.14 -2.98 -16.40
CA ALA A 172 -4.05 -1.60 -15.95
C ALA A 172 -3.33 -1.42 -14.62
N THR A 173 -2.62 -0.31 -14.49
CA THR A 173 -2.19 0.27 -13.22
C THR A 173 -3.23 1.29 -12.79
N LEU A 174 -3.71 1.18 -11.57
CA LEU A 174 -4.75 2.03 -10.99
C LEU A 174 -4.10 3.02 -10.03
N TYR A 175 -4.39 4.32 -10.20
CA TYR A 175 -3.89 5.38 -9.34
C TYR A 175 -4.96 5.79 -8.34
N TRP A 176 -4.67 5.57 -7.05
CA TRP A 176 -5.56 5.84 -5.93
C TRP A 176 -5.11 7.07 -5.15
N TYR A 177 -6.07 7.90 -4.75
CA TYR A 177 -5.80 9.15 -4.04
C TYR A 177 -6.72 9.31 -2.84
N LYS A 178 -6.17 9.87 -1.77
CA LYS A 178 -6.94 10.31 -0.59
C LYS A 178 -6.48 11.72 -0.23
N LEU A 179 -7.35 12.70 -0.38
CA LEU A 179 -7.09 14.06 0.13
C LEU A 179 -7.30 14.09 1.64
N PHE A 180 -6.54 14.94 2.31
CA PHE A 180 -6.77 15.25 3.73
C PHE A 180 -7.79 16.36 3.85
N ASP A 181 -8.60 16.28 4.91
CA ASP A 181 -9.54 17.34 5.31
C ASP A 181 -8.80 18.54 5.90
#